data_7c72299443ae24785a0da9dbaa44f965
#
_entry.id   7c72299443ae24785a0da9dbaa44f965
#
_cell.length_a   1.000
_cell.length_b   1.000
_cell.length_c   1.000
_cell.angle_alpha   90.00
_cell.angle_beta   90.00
_cell.angle_gamma   90.00
#
_symmetry.space_group_name_H-M   'P 1'
#
loop_
_entity.id
_entity.type
_entity.pdbx_description
1 polymer ?
#
loop_
_entity_poly.entity_id
_entity_poly.type
_entity_poly.pdbx_seq_one_letter_code
_entity_poly.pdbx_strand_id
1 'polypeptide(L)'
;MKAFVITLFNDKYSVQSAENTLKTARQMNDDLHIEMVRAVTPKGIEDYTYSYPKEGETSIYEDMTLVGYKAKDVSKKIACSLSHMHLWEKCVEMDEPIMILEHDAVFTRKFKLGKLMNLIEDGDIVMINDPRGATRRGQLYHDNIIRWDYGVNDIDGVNGPDENVPDGLAGNSAYIITPSAAKKATELQKSIGIWPNDALLCKQLFPRQLKSYYPYITKVNQLRSTTVS
;
A
#
# COMPACT_ATOMS: atom_id res chain seq x y z
N MET A 1 16.79 -4.34 5.45
CA MET A 1 15.31 -4.26 5.24
C MET A 1 14.86 -5.42 4.37
N LYS A 2 13.78 -6.09 4.74
CA LYS A 2 13.12 -7.12 3.93
C LYS A 2 12.02 -6.52 3.08
N ALA A 3 11.76 -7.13 1.92
CA ALA A 3 10.69 -6.77 1.01
C ALA A 3 9.80 -7.99 0.76
N PHE A 4 8.49 -7.79 0.77
CA PHE A 4 7.50 -8.85 0.63
C PHE A 4 6.57 -8.57 -0.55
N VAL A 5 6.45 -9.53 -1.47
CA VAL A 5 5.57 -9.46 -2.63
C VAL A 5 4.31 -10.28 -2.37
N ILE A 6 3.19 -9.62 -2.17
CA ILE A 6 1.89 -10.27 -1.97
C ILE A 6 1.49 -11.01 -3.25
N THR A 7 1.36 -12.36 -3.16
CA THR A 7 1.20 -13.22 -4.33
C THR A 7 0.07 -14.22 -4.15
N LEU A 8 -0.82 -14.31 -5.11
CA LEU A 8 -1.83 -15.37 -5.21
C LEU A 8 -1.19 -16.62 -5.84
N PHE A 9 -0.68 -17.55 -5.03
CA PHE A 9 0.05 -18.72 -5.53
C PHE A 9 -0.80 -19.69 -6.38
N ASN A 10 -2.12 -19.59 -6.28
CA ASN A 10 -3.05 -20.37 -7.10
C ASN A 10 -3.43 -19.66 -8.42
N ASP A 11 -2.93 -18.46 -8.66
CA ASP A 11 -3.14 -17.69 -9.88
C ASP A 11 -1.81 -17.59 -10.65
N LYS A 12 -1.74 -18.25 -11.80
CA LYS A 12 -0.53 -18.27 -12.64
C LYS A 12 -0.07 -16.87 -13.05
N TYR A 13 -1.01 -15.98 -13.31
CA TYR A 13 -0.69 -14.60 -13.67
C TYR A 13 -0.06 -13.85 -12.50
N SER A 14 -0.62 -13.99 -11.29
CA SER A 14 -0.08 -13.38 -10.08
C SER A 14 1.35 -13.87 -9.80
N VAL A 15 1.60 -15.18 -9.95
CA VAL A 15 2.95 -15.77 -9.77
C VAL A 15 3.93 -15.20 -10.79
N GLN A 16 3.59 -15.20 -12.08
CA GLN A 16 4.46 -14.66 -13.13
C GLN A 16 4.76 -13.17 -12.94
N SER A 17 3.76 -12.39 -12.51
CA SER A 17 3.93 -10.97 -12.21
C SER A 17 4.87 -10.77 -11.02
N ALA A 18 4.70 -11.54 -9.94
CA ALA A 18 5.57 -11.49 -8.77
C ALA A 18 7.01 -11.90 -9.11
N GLU A 19 7.22 -12.92 -9.95
CA GLU A 19 8.55 -13.28 -10.46
C GLU A 19 9.21 -12.13 -11.22
N ASN A 20 8.43 -11.40 -12.03
CA ASN A 20 8.92 -10.20 -12.70
C ASN A 20 9.26 -9.07 -11.71
N THR A 21 8.46 -8.89 -10.66
CA THR A 21 8.76 -7.95 -9.56
C THR A 21 10.11 -8.31 -8.91
N LEU A 22 10.32 -9.57 -8.55
CA LEU A 22 11.60 -10.04 -7.99
C LEU A 22 12.77 -9.81 -8.94
N LYS A 23 12.59 -10.13 -10.23
CA LYS A 23 13.60 -9.93 -11.26
C LYS A 23 14.01 -8.48 -11.41
N THR A 24 13.02 -7.58 -11.53
CA THR A 24 13.29 -6.13 -11.68
C THR A 24 13.88 -5.54 -10.40
N ALA A 25 13.47 -5.99 -9.22
CA ALA A 25 14.06 -5.59 -7.96
C ALA A 25 15.57 -5.89 -7.90
N ARG A 26 15.96 -7.13 -8.22
CA ARG A 26 17.39 -7.55 -8.24
C ARG A 26 18.22 -6.77 -9.26
N GLN A 27 17.62 -6.37 -10.38
CA GLN A 27 18.30 -5.54 -11.39
C GLN A 27 18.53 -4.09 -10.92
N MET A 28 17.69 -3.60 -10.01
CA MET A 28 17.72 -2.21 -9.55
C MET A 28 18.38 -2.03 -8.20
N ASN A 29 18.46 -3.09 -7.39
CA ASN A 29 19.15 -3.08 -6.09
C ASN A 29 19.56 -4.50 -5.67
N ASP A 30 20.86 -4.73 -5.54
CA ASP A 30 21.41 -6.05 -5.17
C ASP A 30 21.29 -6.34 -3.66
N ASP A 31 21.12 -5.27 -2.83
CA ASP A 31 21.08 -5.38 -1.35
C ASP A 31 19.65 -5.64 -0.84
N LEU A 32 18.64 -5.64 -1.73
CA LEU A 32 17.25 -5.83 -1.33
C LEU A 32 16.92 -7.32 -1.17
N HIS A 33 16.71 -7.76 0.07
CA HIS A 33 16.17 -9.10 0.34
C HIS A 33 14.67 -9.11 0.07
N ILE A 34 14.26 -9.75 -1.02
CA ILE A 34 12.87 -9.76 -1.50
C ILE A 34 12.35 -11.18 -1.66
N GLU A 35 11.15 -11.45 -1.13
CA GLU A 35 10.48 -12.75 -1.19
C GLU A 35 8.99 -12.65 -1.50
N MET A 36 8.42 -13.69 -2.11
CA MET A 36 6.98 -13.82 -2.30
C MET A 36 6.33 -14.30 -1.01
N VAL A 37 5.18 -13.69 -0.66
CA VAL A 37 4.34 -14.12 0.45
C VAL A 37 2.94 -14.44 -0.03
N ARG A 38 2.29 -15.38 0.63
CA ARG A 38 0.94 -15.82 0.28
C ARG A 38 -0.07 -14.73 0.59
N ALA A 39 -0.84 -14.31 -0.43
CA ALA A 39 -2.00 -13.45 -0.24
C ALA A 39 -3.13 -14.19 0.49
N VAL A 40 -3.90 -13.47 1.29
CA VAL A 40 -5.21 -13.91 1.76
C VAL A 40 -6.14 -14.03 0.55
N THR A 41 -6.97 -15.05 0.55
CA THR A 41 -7.97 -15.27 -0.50
C THR A 41 -9.38 -15.15 0.07
N PRO A 42 -10.41 -14.94 -0.75
CA PRO A 42 -11.80 -14.92 -0.27
C PRO A 42 -12.20 -16.12 0.60
N LYS A 43 -11.61 -17.30 0.35
CA LYS A 43 -11.85 -18.51 1.17
C LYS A 43 -11.18 -18.44 2.55
N GLY A 44 -10.16 -17.65 2.73
CA GLY A 44 -9.47 -17.49 4.01
C GLY A 44 -10.03 -16.36 4.87
N ILE A 45 -11.07 -15.64 4.42
CA ILE A 45 -11.67 -14.55 5.20
C ILE A 45 -12.42 -15.07 6.42
N GLU A 46 -13.00 -16.27 6.35
CA GLU A 46 -13.77 -16.90 7.42
C GLU A 46 -12.92 -17.12 8.70
N ASP A 47 -11.60 -17.14 8.55
CA ASP A 47 -10.65 -17.27 9.67
C ASP A 47 -10.49 -15.95 10.46
N TYR A 48 -11.10 -14.84 10.00
CA TYR A 48 -10.94 -13.51 10.62
C TYR A 48 -12.20 -13.06 11.34
N THR A 49 -12.02 -12.59 12.55
CA THR A 49 -13.10 -12.11 13.44
C THR A 49 -13.39 -10.61 13.33
N TYR A 50 -12.72 -9.92 12.42
CA TYR A 50 -12.89 -8.47 12.26
C TYR A 50 -14.16 -8.10 11.50
N SER A 51 -14.81 -7.01 11.96
CA SER A 51 -15.96 -6.45 11.25
C SER A 51 -15.54 -5.91 9.88
N TYR A 52 -16.49 -5.88 8.97
CA TYR A 52 -16.35 -5.23 7.67
C TYR A 52 -17.56 -4.34 7.41
N PRO A 53 -17.37 -3.08 6.98
CA PRO A 53 -18.49 -2.22 6.62
C PRO A 53 -19.35 -2.87 5.52
N LYS A 54 -20.67 -2.88 5.73
CA LYS A 54 -21.61 -3.38 4.71
C LYS A 54 -21.66 -2.43 3.52
N GLU A 55 -22.05 -2.94 2.36
CA GLU A 55 -22.26 -2.12 1.17
C GLU A 55 -23.24 -0.97 1.48
N GLY A 56 -22.84 0.26 1.14
CA GLY A 56 -23.63 1.45 1.41
C GLY A 56 -23.64 1.92 2.88
N GLU A 57 -23.07 1.17 3.80
CA GLU A 57 -22.88 1.62 5.18
C GLU A 57 -21.85 2.75 5.23
N THR A 58 -22.20 3.82 5.97
CA THR A 58 -21.32 4.97 6.17
C THR A 58 -21.03 5.14 7.65
N SER A 59 -19.77 5.27 8.01
CA SER A 59 -19.36 5.63 9.36
C SER A 59 -18.44 6.85 9.31
N ILE A 60 -18.41 7.60 10.41
CA ILE A 60 -17.57 8.79 10.57
C ILE A 60 -16.43 8.44 11.52
N TYR A 61 -15.22 8.75 11.13
CA TYR A 61 -14.03 8.61 11.94
C TYR A 61 -13.16 9.86 11.77
N GLU A 62 -12.90 10.60 12.85
CA GLU A 62 -12.08 11.82 12.87
C GLU A 62 -12.42 12.79 11.72
N ASP A 63 -13.71 13.14 11.57
CA ASP A 63 -14.26 14.03 10.52
C ASP A 63 -14.21 13.45 9.09
N MET A 64 -13.81 12.20 8.92
CA MET A 64 -13.79 11.51 7.64
C MET A 64 -14.96 10.53 7.51
N THR A 65 -15.61 10.51 6.35
CA THR A 65 -16.67 9.55 6.06
C THR A 65 -16.09 8.25 5.52
N LEU A 66 -16.26 7.16 6.27
CA LEU A 66 -15.96 5.81 5.80
C LEU A 66 -17.19 5.24 5.10
N VAL A 67 -17.06 4.88 3.86
CA VAL A 67 -18.15 4.30 3.07
C VAL A 67 -17.84 2.86 2.73
N GLY A 68 -18.75 1.96 3.07
CA GLY A 68 -18.67 0.56 2.66
C GLY A 68 -18.64 0.44 1.13
N TYR A 69 -17.98 -0.57 0.63
CA TYR A 69 -17.78 -0.73 -0.80
C TYR A 69 -19.03 -1.14 -1.54
N LYS A 70 -19.26 -0.47 -2.67
CA LYS A 70 -20.08 -1.01 -3.75
C LYS A 70 -19.19 -1.84 -4.66
N ALA A 71 -19.12 -3.13 -4.45
CA ALA A 71 -18.36 -4.06 -5.28
C ALA A 71 -19.18 -5.32 -5.53
N LYS A 72 -19.01 -5.89 -6.73
CA LYS A 72 -19.63 -7.17 -7.10
C LYS A 72 -19.19 -8.30 -6.17
N ASP A 73 -17.95 -8.26 -5.74
CA ASP A 73 -17.34 -9.22 -4.83
C ASP A 73 -16.49 -8.47 -3.80
N VAL A 74 -17.12 -8.16 -2.67
CA VAL A 74 -16.48 -7.46 -1.55
C VAL A 74 -15.38 -8.32 -0.92
N SER A 75 -15.51 -9.66 -0.99
CA SER A 75 -14.57 -10.58 -0.36
C SER A 75 -13.15 -10.46 -0.91
N LYS A 76 -12.99 -10.15 -2.19
CA LYS A 76 -11.66 -9.90 -2.80
C LYS A 76 -10.99 -8.66 -2.21
N LYS A 77 -11.75 -7.61 -1.92
CA LYS A 77 -11.22 -6.38 -1.33
C LYS A 77 -10.83 -6.57 0.13
N ILE A 78 -11.64 -7.30 0.88
CA ILE A 78 -11.32 -7.72 2.24
C ILE A 78 -10.03 -8.53 2.24
N ALA A 79 -9.92 -9.53 1.37
CA ALA A 79 -8.74 -10.39 1.26
C ALA A 79 -7.47 -9.59 0.91
N CYS A 80 -7.59 -8.59 0.04
CA CYS A 80 -6.48 -7.67 -0.27
C CYS A 80 -6.04 -6.90 0.99
N SER A 81 -6.96 -6.26 1.69
CA SER A 81 -6.66 -5.50 2.92
C SER A 81 -6.05 -6.38 4.02
N LEU A 82 -6.58 -7.60 4.21
CA LEU A 82 -6.03 -8.56 5.16
C LEU A 82 -4.61 -9.00 4.78
N SER A 83 -4.30 -9.12 3.49
CA SER A 83 -2.95 -9.44 3.02
C SER A 83 -1.93 -8.37 3.43
N HIS A 84 -2.32 -7.10 3.33
CA HIS A 84 -1.49 -5.98 3.80
C HIS A 84 -1.40 -5.97 5.33
N MET A 85 -2.52 -6.16 6.03
CA MET A 85 -2.56 -6.18 7.50
C MET A 85 -1.65 -7.26 8.08
N HIS A 86 -1.60 -8.46 7.52
CA HIS A 86 -0.64 -9.51 7.90
C HIS A 86 0.81 -9.05 7.83
N LEU A 87 1.15 -8.28 6.79
CA LEU A 87 2.50 -7.74 6.66
C LEU A 87 2.76 -6.60 7.64
N TRP A 88 1.74 -5.83 8.01
CA TRP A 88 1.87 -4.85 9.10
C TRP A 88 2.13 -5.53 10.44
N GLU A 89 1.37 -6.59 10.76
CA GLU A 89 1.61 -7.39 11.97
C GLU A 89 3.02 -8.00 11.96
N LYS A 90 3.46 -8.52 10.81
CA LYS A 90 4.83 -9.02 10.63
C LYS A 90 5.89 -7.92 10.80
N CYS A 91 5.64 -6.72 10.33
CA CYS A 91 6.52 -5.55 10.53
C CYS A 91 6.70 -5.25 12.03
N VAL A 92 5.60 -5.24 12.78
CA VAL A 92 5.61 -5.04 14.23
C VAL A 92 6.37 -6.17 14.95
N GLU A 93 6.14 -7.43 14.56
CA GLU A 93 6.82 -8.60 15.14
C GLU A 93 8.33 -8.56 14.90
N MET A 94 8.74 -8.12 13.70
CA MET A 94 10.16 -8.03 13.34
C MET A 94 10.87 -6.82 13.96
N ASP A 95 10.12 -5.82 14.43
CA ASP A 95 10.62 -4.53 14.89
C ASP A 95 11.59 -3.85 13.90
N GLU A 96 11.33 -4.02 12.60
CA GLU A 96 12.12 -3.47 11.51
C GLU A 96 11.22 -2.93 10.40
N PRO A 97 11.57 -1.79 9.75
CA PRO A 97 10.86 -1.34 8.55
C PRO A 97 10.89 -2.41 7.46
N ILE A 98 9.76 -2.59 6.78
CA ILE A 98 9.62 -3.51 5.65
C ILE A 98 9.12 -2.79 4.42
N MET A 99 9.45 -3.34 3.24
CA MET A 99 8.85 -2.93 1.98
C MET A 99 7.75 -3.91 1.61
N ILE A 100 6.56 -3.39 1.32
CA ILE A 100 5.40 -4.17 0.90
C ILE A 100 5.13 -3.87 -0.57
N LEU A 101 4.94 -4.93 -1.36
CA LEU A 101 4.72 -4.86 -2.80
C LEU A 101 3.52 -5.73 -3.18
N GLU A 102 2.67 -5.23 -4.05
CA GLU A 102 1.74 -6.10 -4.77
C GLU A 102 2.47 -6.81 -5.91
N HIS A 103 1.92 -7.94 -6.38
CA HIS A 103 2.58 -8.79 -7.38
C HIS A 103 2.89 -8.09 -8.70
N ASP A 104 2.20 -6.99 -9.02
CA ASP A 104 2.34 -6.22 -10.25
C ASP A 104 3.24 -4.97 -10.12
N ALA A 105 3.87 -4.77 -8.99
CA ALA A 105 4.85 -3.71 -8.80
C ALA A 105 6.13 -4.00 -9.60
N VAL A 106 6.54 -3.09 -10.47
CA VAL A 106 7.76 -3.23 -11.28
C VAL A 106 8.77 -2.15 -10.90
N PHE A 107 9.98 -2.57 -10.55
CA PHE A 107 11.08 -1.64 -10.29
C PHE A 107 11.59 -1.03 -11.59
N THR A 108 11.64 0.28 -11.64
CA THR A 108 12.00 1.04 -12.86
C THR A 108 13.25 1.90 -12.69
N ARG A 109 13.76 2.02 -11.46
CA ARG A 109 14.88 2.90 -11.13
C ARG A 109 15.82 2.25 -10.13
N LYS A 110 17.13 2.40 -10.37
CA LYS A 110 18.16 2.06 -9.39
C LYS A 110 18.06 2.99 -8.17
N PHE A 111 18.20 2.43 -6.99
CA PHE A 111 18.24 3.17 -5.73
C PHE A 111 19.24 2.54 -4.76
N LYS A 112 19.71 3.32 -3.80
CA LYS A 112 20.60 2.84 -2.73
C LYS A 112 19.77 2.68 -1.47
N LEU A 113 19.58 1.42 -1.03
CA LEU A 113 18.75 1.09 0.11
C LEU A 113 19.15 1.87 1.38
N GLY A 114 20.43 1.91 1.72
CA GLY A 114 20.91 2.64 2.89
C GLY A 114 20.61 4.15 2.83
N LYS A 115 20.70 4.77 1.65
CA LYS A 115 20.32 6.18 1.50
C LYS A 115 18.82 6.41 1.68
N LEU A 116 18.00 5.50 1.15
CA LEU A 116 16.54 5.58 1.31
C LEU A 116 16.16 5.42 2.78
N MET A 117 16.75 4.44 3.47
CA MET A 117 16.46 4.19 4.89
C MET A 117 16.87 5.35 5.80
N ASN A 118 17.94 6.08 5.47
CA ASN A 118 18.35 7.28 6.23
C ASN A 118 17.38 8.47 6.11
N LEU A 119 16.40 8.41 5.20
CA LEU A 119 15.38 9.44 4.99
C LEU A 119 14.03 9.07 5.64
N ILE A 120 13.93 7.88 6.23
CA ILE A 120 12.71 7.34 6.81
C ILE A 120 12.81 7.43 8.33
N GLU A 121 11.82 8.04 8.95
CA GLU A 121 11.68 8.15 10.40
C GLU A 121 10.69 7.11 10.93
N ASP A 122 10.79 6.78 12.22
CA ASP A 122 9.79 5.89 12.81
C ASP A 122 8.40 6.58 12.82
N GLY A 123 7.38 5.83 12.43
CA GLY A 123 6.04 6.34 12.18
C GLY A 123 5.75 6.60 10.70
N ASP A 124 6.73 6.56 9.82
CA ASP A 124 6.54 6.83 8.40
C ASP A 124 5.92 5.66 7.62
N ILE A 125 5.11 6.04 6.64
CA ILE A 125 4.65 5.21 5.52
C ILE A 125 5.10 5.92 4.24
N VAL A 126 6.06 5.34 3.51
CA VAL A 126 6.66 5.99 2.34
C VAL A 126 6.24 5.27 1.06
N MET A 127 5.37 5.90 0.29
CA MET A 127 4.98 5.41 -1.03
C MET A 127 6.14 5.57 -2.01
N ILE A 128 6.53 4.49 -2.66
CA ILE A 128 7.64 4.45 -3.62
C ILE A 128 7.15 4.22 -5.05
N ASN A 129 5.86 4.08 -5.22
CA ASN A 129 5.19 3.79 -6.49
C ASN A 129 4.80 5.07 -7.23
N ASP A 130 4.93 5.05 -8.57
CA ASP A 130 4.35 6.07 -9.44
C ASP A 130 2.82 6.01 -9.32
N PRO A 131 2.14 7.08 -8.87
CA PRO A 131 0.68 7.06 -8.69
C PRO A 131 -0.08 7.01 -10.02
N ARG A 132 0.56 7.36 -11.14
CA ARG A 132 -0.07 7.30 -12.46
C ARG A 132 -0.33 5.86 -12.87
N GLY A 133 -1.57 5.59 -13.27
CA GLY A 133 -2.01 4.25 -13.62
C GLY A 133 -2.45 3.38 -12.45
N ALA A 134 -2.21 3.80 -11.22
CA ALA A 134 -2.67 3.11 -10.03
C ALA A 134 -4.05 3.61 -9.55
N THR A 135 -4.39 4.85 -9.87
CA THR A 135 -5.64 5.49 -9.45
C THR A 135 -6.15 6.50 -10.47
N ARG A 136 -7.47 6.79 -10.42
CA ARG A 136 -8.10 7.84 -11.24
C ARG A 136 -7.50 9.24 -10.97
N ARG A 137 -6.96 9.47 -9.76
CA ARG A 137 -6.34 10.74 -9.34
C ARG A 137 -4.81 10.74 -9.50
N GLY A 138 -4.24 9.69 -10.09
CA GLY A 138 -2.80 9.51 -10.20
C GLY A 138 -2.07 10.69 -10.85
N GLN A 139 -2.68 11.32 -11.86
CA GLN A 139 -2.09 12.50 -12.50
C GLN A 139 -2.08 13.71 -11.55
N LEU A 140 -3.16 13.95 -10.80
CA LEU A 140 -3.23 15.02 -9.80
C LEU A 140 -2.12 14.89 -8.75
N TYR A 141 -1.94 13.69 -8.21
CA TYR A 141 -0.88 13.41 -7.24
C TYR A 141 0.50 13.60 -7.87
N HIS A 142 0.71 13.07 -9.08
CA HIS A 142 1.97 13.22 -9.80
C HIS A 142 2.34 14.68 -10.03
N ASP A 143 1.41 15.51 -10.50
CA ASP A 143 1.63 16.93 -10.80
C ASP A 143 2.00 17.75 -9.55
N ASN A 144 1.60 17.30 -8.36
CA ASN A 144 2.06 17.87 -7.11
C ASN A 144 3.44 17.37 -6.72
N ILE A 145 3.64 16.04 -6.77
CA ILE A 145 4.88 15.39 -6.31
C ILE A 145 6.10 15.81 -7.13
N ILE A 146 5.97 15.98 -8.44
CA ILE A 146 7.10 16.40 -9.31
C ILE A 146 7.65 17.80 -8.99
N ARG A 147 6.93 18.58 -8.20
CA ARG A 147 7.38 19.91 -7.74
C ARG A 147 8.23 19.85 -6.48
N TRP A 148 8.32 18.68 -5.86
CA TRP A 148 9.06 18.47 -4.62
C TRP A 148 10.53 18.16 -4.89
N ASP A 149 11.34 18.28 -3.82
CA ASP A 149 12.72 17.86 -3.85
C ASP A 149 12.87 16.35 -3.99
N TYR A 150 14.04 15.92 -4.46
CA TYR A 150 14.38 14.51 -4.51
C TYR A 150 14.52 13.94 -3.11
N GLY A 151 13.84 12.84 -2.84
CA GLY A 151 13.84 12.16 -1.56
C GLY A 151 12.45 11.86 -1.03
N VAL A 152 12.33 11.77 0.28
CA VAL A 152 11.07 11.54 0.99
C VAL A 152 10.41 12.88 1.30
N ASN A 153 9.15 13.04 0.91
CA ASN A 153 8.39 14.27 1.08
C ASN A 153 7.01 13.98 1.66
N ASP A 154 6.53 14.86 2.54
CA ASP A 154 5.17 14.80 3.06
C ASP A 154 4.13 15.02 1.95
N ILE A 155 2.99 14.36 2.07
CA ILE A 155 1.88 14.57 1.13
C ILE A 155 0.81 15.53 1.65
N ASP A 156 1.04 16.17 2.79
CA ASP A 156 0.05 17.03 3.45
C ASP A 156 -0.45 18.16 2.54
N GLY A 157 0.41 18.66 1.65
CA GLY A 157 0.06 19.68 0.65
C GLY A 157 -0.76 19.16 -0.55
N VAL A 158 -0.96 17.86 -0.69
CA VAL A 158 -1.78 17.28 -1.76
C VAL A 158 -3.23 17.17 -1.28
N ASN A 159 -4.11 17.98 -1.84
CA ASN A 159 -5.54 17.97 -1.53
C ASN A 159 -6.31 17.28 -2.64
N GLY A 160 -7.19 16.34 -2.26
CA GLY A 160 -8.22 15.82 -3.14
C GLY A 160 -9.32 16.87 -3.38
N PRO A 161 -10.20 16.62 -4.34
CA PRO A 161 -11.29 17.54 -4.66
C PRO A 161 -12.41 17.58 -3.62
N ASP A 162 -12.37 16.69 -2.62
CA ASP A 162 -13.43 16.52 -1.64
C ASP A 162 -12.80 16.22 -0.27
N GLU A 163 -13.03 17.11 0.70
CA GLU A 163 -12.45 17.04 2.05
C GLU A 163 -12.89 15.79 2.83
N ASN A 164 -14.08 15.24 2.50
CA ASN A 164 -14.62 14.06 3.16
C ASN A 164 -14.14 12.73 2.54
N VAL A 165 -13.28 12.77 1.52
CA VAL A 165 -12.76 11.57 0.86
C VAL A 165 -11.30 11.33 1.30
N PRO A 166 -10.91 10.07 1.59
CA PRO A 166 -9.54 9.77 1.95
C PRO A 166 -8.55 10.27 0.90
N ASP A 167 -7.60 11.10 1.32
CA ASP A 167 -6.47 11.55 0.51
C ASP A 167 -5.28 10.62 0.75
N GLY A 168 -5.35 9.44 0.16
CA GLY A 168 -4.23 8.50 0.05
C GLY A 168 -3.52 8.68 -1.29
N LEU A 169 -2.23 8.39 -1.32
CA LEU A 169 -1.56 8.12 -2.59
C LEU A 169 -2.03 6.75 -3.05
N ALA A 170 -3.18 6.71 -3.72
CA ALA A 170 -3.81 5.49 -4.15
C ALA A 170 -2.88 4.65 -5.02
N GLY A 171 -3.07 3.34 -4.96
CA GLY A 171 -2.18 2.37 -5.54
C GLY A 171 -1.08 1.98 -4.56
N ASN A 172 -1.43 1.39 -3.43
CA ASN A 172 -0.51 0.81 -2.45
C ASN A 172 0.28 -0.39 -2.99
N SER A 173 0.54 -0.38 -4.30
CA SER A 173 1.27 -1.44 -4.97
C SER A 173 2.73 -1.54 -4.51
N ALA A 174 3.31 -0.46 -3.96
CA ALA A 174 4.65 -0.49 -3.38
C ALA A 174 4.84 0.65 -2.38
N TYR A 175 5.18 0.30 -1.14
CA TYR A 175 5.49 1.25 -0.07
C TYR A 175 6.41 0.63 0.99
N ILE A 176 7.04 1.48 1.79
CA ILE A 176 7.79 1.11 2.98
C ILE A 176 6.97 1.55 4.19
N ILE A 177 6.89 0.69 5.21
CA ILE A 177 6.20 0.98 6.45
C ILE A 177 7.12 0.66 7.64
N THR A 178 7.11 1.54 8.64
CA THR A 178 7.86 1.36 9.89
C THR A 178 7.01 0.64 10.94
N PRO A 179 7.62 0.03 11.98
CA PRO A 179 6.88 -0.69 13.01
C PRO A 179 5.79 0.12 13.69
N SER A 180 6.07 1.38 14.06
CA SER A 180 5.07 2.26 14.70
C SER A 180 3.89 2.57 13.78
N ALA A 181 4.14 2.85 12.49
CA ALA A 181 3.09 3.07 11.51
C ALA A 181 2.28 1.80 11.24
N ALA A 182 2.93 0.65 11.15
CA ALA A 182 2.29 -0.65 10.97
C ALA A 182 1.39 -1.02 12.15
N LYS A 183 1.84 -0.76 13.38
CA LYS A 183 1.03 -0.92 14.59
C LYS A 183 -0.23 -0.05 14.52
N LYS A 184 -0.08 1.25 14.23
CA LYS A 184 -1.21 2.17 14.07
C LYS A 184 -2.18 1.71 12.99
N ALA A 185 -1.69 1.31 11.82
CA ALA A 185 -2.53 0.81 10.72
C ALA A 185 -3.34 -0.44 11.13
N THR A 186 -2.70 -1.37 11.83
CA THR A 186 -3.35 -2.57 12.36
C THR A 186 -4.42 -2.24 13.41
N GLU A 187 -4.12 -1.35 14.35
CA GLU A 187 -5.07 -0.91 15.37
C GLU A 187 -6.28 -0.19 14.76
N LEU A 188 -6.06 0.65 13.75
CA LEU A 188 -7.15 1.29 12.99
C LEU A 188 -8.05 0.24 12.34
N GLN A 189 -7.50 -0.73 11.60
CA GLN A 189 -8.30 -1.81 10.99
C GLN A 189 -9.10 -2.61 12.05
N LYS A 190 -8.53 -2.82 13.23
CA LYS A 190 -9.23 -3.49 14.34
C LYS A 190 -10.38 -2.66 14.93
N SER A 191 -10.25 -1.35 14.92
CA SER A 191 -11.23 -0.44 15.51
C SER A 191 -12.37 -0.05 14.55
N ILE A 192 -12.04 0.26 13.30
CA ILE A 192 -13.03 0.72 12.31
C ILE A 192 -13.56 -0.39 11.39
N GLY A 193 -12.99 -1.58 11.49
CA GLY A 193 -13.26 -2.70 10.59
C GLY A 193 -12.27 -2.77 9.44
N ILE A 194 -12.31 -3.91 8.71
CA ILE A 194 -11.42 -4.14 7.56
C ILE A 194 -11.85 -3.23 6.42
N TRP A 195 -11.14 -2.13 6.28
CA TRP A 195 -11.35 -1.14 5.24
C TRP A 195 -10.20 -1.23 4.23
N PRO A 196 -10.36 -0.76 2.96
CA PRO A 196 -9.30 -0.90 2.00
C PRO A 196 -8.01 -0.23 2.43
N ASN A 197 -6.92 -0.92 2.27
CA ASN A 197 -5.62 -0.40 2.62
C ASN A 197 -5.28 0.90 1.88
N ASP A 198 -5.69 1.07 0.62
CA ASP A 198 -5.48 2.28 -0.19
C ASP A 198 -6.32 3.48 0.28
N ALA A 199 -7.42 3.23 0.96
CA ALA A 199 -8.22 4.26 1.60
C ALA A 199 -7.81 4.50 3.06
N LEU A 200 -7.41 3.44 3.79
CA LEU A 200 -6.92 3.53 5.15
C LEU A 200 -5.62 4.34 5.26
N LEU A 201 -4.66 4.08 4.36
CA LEU A 201 -3.39 4.79 4.33
C LEU A 201 -3.57 6.16 3.65
N CYS A 202 -4.23 7.07 4.33
CA CYS A 202 -4.52 8.42 3.90
C CYS A 202 -3.94 9.46 4.87
N LYS A 203 -3.76 10.70 4.39
CA LYS A 203 -3.17 11.76 5.21
C LYS A 203 -4.02 12.16 6.41
N GLN A 204 -5.35 11.98 6.34
CA GLN A 204 -6.26 12.28 7.46
C GLN A 204 -6.02 11.33 8.64
N LEU A 205 -5.75 10.05 8.37
CA LEU A 205 -5.45 9.04 9.39
C LEU A 205 -3.96 8.98 9.74
N PHE A 206 -3.09 9.37 8.82
CA PHE A 206 -1.63 9.38 8.96
C PHE A 206 -1.03 10.77 8.66
N PRO A 207 -1.44 11.84 9.39
CA PRO A 207 -0.92 13.18 9.14
C PRO A 207 0.59 13.22 9.36
N ARG A 208 1.32 13.81 8.42
CA ARG A 208 2.79 13.87 8.36
C ARG A 208 3.53 12.52 8.32
N GLN A 209 2.82 11.43 8.47
CA GLN A 209 3.38 10.07 8.46
C GLN A 209 3.30 9.44 7.06
N LEU A 210 2.28 9.81 6.27
CA LEU A 210 2.15 9.37 4.90
C LEU A 210 2.99 10.26 3.99
N LYS A 211 3.98 9.66 3.35
CA LYS A 211 5.00 10.34 2.54
C LYS A 211 5.12 9.71 1.16
N SER A 212 5.71 10.42 0.22
CA SER A 212 6.08 9.89 -1.09
C SER A 212 7.56 10.06 -1.34
N TYR A 213 8.20 9.04 -1.91
CA TYR A 213 9.56 9.12 -2.41
C TYR A 213 9.58 9.56 -3.88
N TYR A 214 10.28 10.62 -4.19
CA TYR A 214 10.48 11.08 -5.57
C TYR A 214 11.99 11.19 -5.89
N PRO A 215 12.44 10.76 -7.07
CA PRO A 215 11.71 10.09 -8.17
C PRO A 215 11.32 8.65 -7.83
N TYR A 216 10.12 8.24 -8.25
CA TYR A 216 9.56 6.93 -7.94
C TYR A 216 10.51 5.77 -8.26
N ILE A 217 10.47 4.74 -7.44
CA ILE A 217 11.28 3.52 -7.60
C ILE A 217 10.52 2.46 -8.39
N THR A 218 9.20 2.40 -8.20
CA THR A 218 8.33 1.41 -8.82
C THR A 218 7.20 2.05 -9.61
N LYS A 219 6.57 1.24 -10.45
CA LYS A 219 5.28 1.53 -11.09
C LYS A 219 4.43 0.27 -11.17
N VAL A 220 3.12 0.43 -11.32
CA VAL A 220 2.20 -0.68 -11.59
C VAL A 220 2.38 -1.19 -13.02
N ASN A 221 2.42 -2.50 -13.19
CA ASN A 221 2.35 -3.13 -14.50
C ASN A 221 0.88 -3.39 -14.85
N GLN A 222 0.29 -2.51 -15.65
CA GLN A 222 -1.15 -2.42 -15.93
C GLN A 222 -1.76 -3.57 -16.75
N LEU A 223 -1.15 -4.73 -16.84
CA LEU A 223 -1.61 -5.77 -17.75
C LEU A 223 -2.94 -6.42 -17.34
N ARG A 224 -3.26 -6.54 -16.04
CA ARG A 224 -4.52 -7.10 -15.51
C ARG A 224 -4.65 -6.83 -14.02
N SER A 225 -5.84 -6.38 -13.57
CA SER A 225 -6.17 -6.33 -12.13
C SER A 225 -6.80 -7.66 -11.69
N THR A 226 -6.37 -8.19 -10.54
CA THR A 226 -6.95 -9.39 -9.92
C THR A 226 -8.11 -9.06 -8.97
N THR A 227 -8.31 -7.77 -8.64
CA THR A 227 -9.37 -7.31 -7.72
C THR A 227 -10.61 -6.77 -8.43
N VAL A 228 -10.53 -6.50 -9.74
CA VAL A 228 -11.59 -5.87 -10.55
C VAL A 228 -12.10 -6.84 -11.62
N SER A 229 -12.49 -8.03 -11.27
CA SER A 229 -13.16 -8.95 -12.21
C SER A 229 -14.48 -9.43 -11.67
#